data_000a524a176ffb95101fd5085f2cc79c
#
_entry.id   000a524a176ffb95101fd5085f2cc79c
#
_cell.length_a   1.000
_cell.length_b   1.000
_cell.length_c   1.000
_cell.angle_alpha   90.00
_cell.angle_beta   90.00
_cell.angle_gamma   90.00
#
_symmetry.space_group_name_H-M   'P 1'
#
loop_
_entity.id
_entity.type
_entity.pdbx_description
1 polymer ?
#
loop_
_entity_poly.entity_id
_entity_poly.type
_entity_poly.pdbx_seq_one_letter_code
_entity_poly.pdbx_strand_id
1 'polypeptide(L)'
;MVKLFCREIASVADSASRTYAVRIALPNPPVGILPGMTARAALREESAADTATLPLSALYQTGDTPCVWVVGEGDRLRLQQVTVEAAVGNRVVLRGLTAGDRVVTAGVHKLYEGEIVRLGPEEARP
;
A
#
# COMPACT_ATOMS: atom_id res chain seq x y z
N MET A 1 11.50 6.62 16.80
CA MET A 1 11.19 7.34 15.53
C MET A 1 10.63 8.70 15.87
N VAL A 2 11.18 9.73 15.31
CA VAL A 2 10.76 11.11 15.60
C VAL A 2 9.63 11.50 14.65
N LYS A 3 8.56 12.08 15.19
CA LYS A 3 7.46 12.60 14.36
C LYS A 3 7.85 13.93 13.72
N LEU A 4 7.64 14.02 12.43
CA LEU A 4 7.88 15.20 11.62
C LEU A 4 6.57 15.72 11.04
N PHE A 5 6.49 17.01 10.83
CA PHE A 5 5.35 17.63 10.14
C PHE A 5 5.86 18.37 8.91
N CYS A 6 5.23 18.07 7.77
CA CYS A 6 5.48 18.83 6.55
C CYS A 6 4.82 20.22 6.70
N ARG A 7 5.63 21.28 6.65
CA ARG A 7 5.13 22.66 6.75
C ARG A 7 4.85 23.26 5.38
N GLU A 8 5.71 22.99 4.43
CA GLU A 8 5.62 23.60 3.11
C GLU A 8 6.26 22.71 2.07
N ILE A 9 5.60 22.58 0.93
CA ILE A 9 6.13 21.95 -0.27
C ILE A 9 6.18 23.01 -1.36
N ALA A 10 7.34 23.18 -1.98
CA ALA A 10 7.48 24.13 -3.07
C ALA A 10 6.58 23.74 -4.25
N SER A 11 5.87 24.71 -4.80
CA SER A 11 4.96 24.47 -5.93
C SER A 11 5.67 24.33 -7.28
N VAL A 12 6.95 24.69 -7.34
CA VAL A 12 7.77 24.63 -8.55
C VAL A 12 9.01 23.79 -8.27
N ALA A 13 9.29 22.83 -9.16
CA ALA A 13 10.50 22.03 -9.08
C ALA A 13 11.72 22.85 -9.47
N ASP A 14 12.86 22.56 -8.83
CA ASP A 14 14.16 23.06 -9.28
C ASP A 14 14.49 22.43 -10.64
N SER A 15 14.71 23.26 -11.65
CA SER A 15 14.93 22.78 -13.03
C SER A 15 16.27 22.08 -13.21
N ALA A 16 17.26 22.36 -12.37
CA ALA A 16 18.58 21.75 -12.44
C ALA A 16 18.62 20.36 -11.81
N SER A 17 17.99 20.18 -10.65
CA SER A 17 17.99 18.93 -9.89
C SER A 17 16.72 18.10 -10.10
N ARG A 18 15.67 18.67 -10.67
CA ARG A 18 14.33 18.08 -10.82
C ARG A 18 13.72 17.64 -9.48
N THR A 19 14.00 18.38 -8.44
CA THR A 19 13.51 18.12 -7.09
C THR A 19 12.64 19.26 -6.60
N TYR A 20 11.78 18.97 -5.64
CA TYR A 20 10.98 19.96 -4.95
C TYR A 20 11.57 20.23 -3.57
N ALA A 21 11.65 21.50 -3.19
CA ALA A 21 12.02 21.85 -1.84
C ALA A 21 10.86 21.59 -0.88
N VAL A 22 11.14 20.90 0.21
CA VAL A 22 10.16 20.59 1.25
C VAL A 22 10.70 21.07 2.59
N ARG A 23 9.91 21.83 3.33
CA ARG A 23 10.23 22.25 4.69
C ARG A 23 9.49 21.37 5.67
N ILE A 24 10.25 20.73 6.57
CA ILE A 24 9.72 19.82 7.58
C ILE A 24 10.01 20.41 8.95
N ALA A 25 8.98 20.47 9.79
CA ALA A 25 9.14 20.90 11.17
C ALA A 25 9.49 19.70 12.06
N LEU A 26 10.47 19.90 12.93
CA LEU A 26 10.88 18.96 13.94
C LEU A 26 10.53 19.58 15.32
N PRO A 27 9.31 19.36 15.84
CA PRO A 27 8.83 20.09 17.01
C PRO A 27 9.58 19.74 18.31
N ASN A 28 10.05 18.52 18.44
CA ASN A 28 10.77 18.06 19.62
C ASN A 28 12.07 17.36 19.18
N PRO A 29 13.10 18.14 18.80
CA PRO A 29 14.33 17.53 18.33
C PRO A 29 15.02 16.72 19.44
N PRO A 30 15.48 15.50 19.14
CA PRO A 30 16.30 14.74 20.08
C PRO A 30 17.57 15.48 20.45
N VAL A 31 18.08 15.20 21.63
CA VAL A 31 19.37 15.75 22.08
C VAL A 31 20.47 15.30 21.11
N GLY A 32 21.31 16.24 20.68
CA GLY A 32 22.42 15.98 19.79
C GLY A 32 22.18 16.37 18.33
N ILE A 33 20.97 16.81 17.98
CA ILE A 33 20.69 17.37 16.64
C ILE A 33 21.12 18.82 16.61
N LEU A 34 22.01 19.14 15.68
CA LEU A 34 22.55 20.49 15.47
C LEU A 34 22.24 20.98 14.06
N PRO A 35 22.14 22.32 13.87
CA PRO A 35 22.01 22.90 12.55
C PRO A 35 23.15 22.48 11.62
N GLY A 36 22.86 22.24 10.36
CA GLY A 36 23.85 21.80 9.36
C GLY A 36 24.01 20.29 9.24
N MET A 37 23.35 19.50 10.08
CA MET A 37 23.36 18.04 9.97
C MET A 37 22.48 17.57 8.81
N THR A 38 22.91 16.50 8.15
CA THR A 38 22.13 15.82 7.11
C THR A 38 21.25 14.74 7.75
N ALA A 39 20.01 14.64 7.29
CA ALA A 39 19.06 13.66 7.77
C ALA A 39 18.31 12.99 6.61
N ARG A 40 17.74 11.84 6.87
CA ARG A 40 16.80 11.17 5.97
C ARG A 40 15.41 11.18 6.57
N ALA A 41 14.43 11.58 5.79
CA ALA A 41 13.03 11.55 6.16
C ALA A 41 12.29 10.55 5.27
N ALA A 42 11.45 9.74 5.87
CA ALA A 42 10.52 8.89 5.16
C ALA A 42 9.13 9.49 5.26
N LEU A 43 8.54 9.78 4.11
CA LEU A 43 7.16 10.25 4.03
C LEU A 43 6.26 9.04 3.82
N ARG A 44 5.29 8.88 4.70
CA ARG A 44 4.20 7.92 4.52
C ARG A 44 2.95 8.69 4.16
N GLU A 45 2.40 8.36 3.03
CA GLU A 45 1.07 8.80 2.68
C GLU A 45 0.08 7.98 3.53
N GLU A 46 -0.77 8.65 4.29
CA GLU A 46 -1.86 7.96 4.95
C GLU A 46 -2.75 7.38 3.86
N SER A 47 -2.82 6.06 3.82
CA SER A 47 -3.75 5.39 2.90
C SER A 47 -5.15 5.91 3.15
N ALA A 48 -5.84 6.32 2.09
CA ALA A 48 -7.27 6.54 2.19
C ALA A 48 -7.91 5.29 2.81
N ALA A 49 -8.94 5.48 3.64
CA ALA A 49 -9.55 4.40 4.43
C ALA A 49 -10.04 3.22 3.58
N ASP A 50 -10.21 3.42 2.28
CA ASP A 50 -10.74 2.44 1.34
C ASP A 50 -9.68 1.73 0.50
N THR A 51 -8.40 1.94 0.79
CA THR A 51 -7.33 1.31 0.02
C THR A 51 -6.66 0.19 0.80
N ALA A 52 -6.22 -0.83 0.07
CA ALA A 52 -5.45 -1.93 0.61
C ALA A 52 -4.17 -2.11 -0.21
N THR A 53 -3.07 -2.43 0.44
CA THR A 53 -1.82 -2.75 -0.22
C THR A 53 -1.59 -4.25 -0.17
N LEU A 54 -1.48 -4.87 -1.34
CA LEU A 54 -1.33 -6.32 -1.49
C LEU A 54 -0.09 -6.65 -2.31
N PRO A 55 0.47 -7.86 -2.15
CA PRO A 55 1.47 -8.36 -3.08
C PRO A 55 0.91 -8.43 -4.50
N LEU A 56 1.75 -8.17 -5.49
CA LEU A 56 1.34 -8.26 -6.90
C LEU A 56 0.80 -9.66 -7.27
N SER A 57 1.29 -10.70 -6.60
CA SER A 57 0.84 -12.08 -6.79
C SER A 57 -0.63 -12.32 -6.40
N ALA A 58 -1.24 -11.42 -5.64
CA ALA A 58 -2.66 -11.49 -5.29
C ALA A 58 -3.57 -10.99 -6.41
N LEU A 59 -3.05 -10.22 -7.35
CA LEU A 59 -3.83 -9.65 -8.42
C LEU A 59 -4.13 -10.69 -9.50
N TYR A 60 -5.41 -10.88 -9.78
CA TYR A 60 -5.90 -11.72 -10.85
C TYR A 60 -6.61 -10.86 -11.90
N GLN A 61 -6.33 -11.12 -13.15
CA GLN A 61 -6.91 -10.33 -14.23
C GLN A 61 -7.84 -11.20 -15.07
N THR A 62 -9.11 -10.81 -15.14
CA THR A 62 -10.11 -11.44 -15.99
C THR A 62 -10.38 -10.51 -17.17
N GLY A 63 -9.81 -10.82 -18.33
CA GLY A 63 -9.84 -9.91 -19.45
C GLY A 63 -9.12 -8.60 -19.10
N ASP A 64 -9.81 -7.47 -19.21
CA ASP A 64 -9.26 -6.15 -18.86
C ASP A 64 -9.60 -5.70 -17.44
N THR A 65 -10.26 -6.55 -16.65
CA THR A 65 -10.72 -6.21 -15.31
C THR A 65 -9.81 -6.80 -14.23
N PRO A 66 -9.17 -5.97 -13.40
CA PRO A 66 -8.40 -6.46 -12.26
C PRO A 66 -9.32 -6.94 -11.15
N CYS A 67 -9.03 -8.11 -10.60
CA CYS A 67 -9.80 -8.74 -9.54
C CYS A 67 -8.87 -9.37 -8.51
N VAL A 68 -9.42 -9.66 -7.34
CA VAL A 68 -8.75 -10.45 -6.31
C VAL A 68 -9.68 -11.54 -5.81
N TRP A 69 -9.11 -12.63 -5.31
CA TRP A 69 -9.85 -13.69 -4.69
C TRP A 69 -10.04 -13.41 -3.20
N VAL A 70 -11.28 -13.26 -2.78
CA VAL A 70 -11.64 -13.02 -1.38
C VAL A 70 -12.22 -14.29 -0.80
N VAL A 71 -11.77 -14.67 0.39
CA VAL A 71 -12.30 -15.81 1.13
C VAL A 71 -13.52 -15.36 1.92
N GLY A 72 -14.68 -15.85 1.53
CA GLY A 72 -15.95 -15.55 2.19
C GLY A 72 -16.30 -16.56 3.27
N GLU A 73 -17.56 -16.57 3.67
CA GLU A 73 -18.09 -17.51 4.65
C GLU A 73 -17.92 -18.96 4.19
N GLY A 74 -17.56 -19.85 5.12
CA GLY A 74 -17.32 -21.26 4.84
C GLY A 74 -16.08 -21.51 3.98
N ASP A 75 -15.11 -20.62 4.01
CA ASP A 75 -13.85 -20.70 3.26
C ASP A 75 -14.04 -20.80 1.74
N ARG A 76 -15.14 -20.26 1.24
CA ARG A 76 -15.44 -20.21 -0.19
C ARG A 76 -14.85 -19.00 -0.85
N LEU A 77 -14.28 -19.20 -2.02
CA LEU A 77 -13.71 -18.13 -2.82
C LEU A 77 -14.77 -17.32 -3.55
N ARG A 78 -14.57 -16.03 -3.56
CA ARG A 78 -15.36 -15.07 -4.30
C ARG A 78 -14.41 -14.16 -5.09
N LEU A 79 -14.73 -13.94 -6.34
CA LEU A 79 -13.98 -13.02 -7.18
C LEU A 79 -14.50 -11.59 -6.93
N GLN A 80 -13.62 -10.72 -6.45
CA GLN A 80 -13.93 -9.33 -6.18
C GLN A 80 -13.23 -8.42 -7.17
N GLN A 81 -14.01 -7.64 -7.90
CA GLN A 81 -13.46 -6.59 -8.76
C GLN A 81 -12.84 -5.48 -7.94
N VAL A 82 -11.66 -5.02 -8.34
CA VAL A 82 -10.93 -3.97 -7.64
C VAL A 82 -10.43 -2.93 -8.63
N THR A 83 -10.08 -1.75 -8.11
CA THR A 83 -9.44 -0.70 -8.89
C THR A 83 -7.99 -0.57 -8.45
N VAL A 84 -7.06 -0.66 -9.39
CA VAL A 84 -5.64 -0.45 -9.12
C VAL A 84 -5.35 1.04 -9.08
N GLU A 85 -4.94 1.54 -7.92
CA GLU A 85 -4.58 2.95 -7.73
C GLU A 85 -3.10 3.20 -8.05
N ALA A 86 -2.24 2.29 -7.65
CA ALA A 86 -0.81 2.39 -7.89
C ALA A 86 -0.14 1.02 -7.82
N ALA A 87 0.99 0.90 -8.47
CA ALA A 87 1.86 -0.26 -8.36
C ALA A 87 3.28 0.21 -8.05
N VAL A 88 3.87 -0.31 -6.99
CA VAL A 88 5.23 0.02 -6.57
C VAL A 88 5.99 -1.27 -6.30
N GLY A 89 7.01 -1.53 -7.11
CA GLY A 89 7.79 -2.76 -7.01
C GLY A 89 6.91 -4.00 -7.17
N ASN A 90 6.87 -4.82 -6.14
CA ASN A 90 6.12 -6.08 -6.10
C ASN A 90 4.79 -5.95 -5.34
N ARG A 91 4.32 -4.73 -5.09
CA ARG A 91 3.08 -4.45 -4.36
C ARG A 91 2.15 -3.57 -5.18
N VAL A 92 0.85 -3.76 -4.97
CA VAL A 92 -0.20 -2.95 -5.59
C VAL A 92 -1.07 -2.34 -4.52
N VAL A 93 -1.50 -1.11 -4.77
CA VAL A 93 -2.49 -0.42 -3.96
C VAL A 93 -3.83 -0.52 -4.68
N LEU A 94 -4.81 -1.11 -4.01
CA LEU A 94 -6.11 -1.43 -4.59
C LEU A 94 -7.23 -0.73 -3.81
N ARG A 95 -8.30 -0.43 -4.53
CA ARG A 95 -9.55 0.05 -3.96
C ARG A 95 -10.67 -0.93 -4.30
N GLY A 96 -11.65 -1.05 -3.42
CA GLY A 96 -12.80 -1.94 -3.62
C GLY A 96 -12.87 -3.11 -2.65
N LEU A 97 -11.96 -3.19 -1.69
CA LEU A 97 -11.97 -4.19 -0.62
C LEU A 97 -12.55 -3.60 0.66
N THR A 98 -13.18 -4.45 1.45
CA THR A 98 -13.69 -4.10 2.78
C THR A 98 -12.67 -4.43 3.86
N ALA A 99 -12.59 -3.63 4.91
CA ALA A 99 -11.71 -3.92 6.04
C ALA A 99 -12.04 -5.29 6.65
N GLY A 100 -11.00 -6.11 6.88
CA GLY A 100 -11.14 -7.47 7.37
C GLY A 100 -11.28 -8.54 6.30
N ASP A 101 -11.38 -8.17 5.03
CA ASP A 101 -11.41 -9.13 3.92
C ASP A 101 -10.12 -9.95 3.89
N ARG A 102 -10.29 -11.25 3.69
CA ARG A 102 -9.19 -12.20 3.56
C ARG A 102 -8.95 -12.46 2.08
N VAL A 103 -7.76 -12.15 1.61
CA VAL A 103 -7.41 -12.20 0.19
C VAL A 103 -6.36 -13.27 -0.05
N VAL A 104 -6.55 -14.07 -1.09
CA VAL A 104 -5.56 -15.06 -1.52
C VAL A 104 -4.38 -14.36 -2.19
N THR A 105 -3.17 -14.63 -1.72
CA THR A 105 -1.94 -13.99 -2.20
C THR A 105 -1.08 -14.87 -3.10
N ALA A 106 -1.39 -16.16 -3.22
CA ALA A 106 -0.62 -17.09 -4.03
C ALA A 106 -1.52 -18.10 -4.73
N GLY A 107 -1.11 -18.56 -5.89
CA GLY A 107 -1.84 -19.58 -6.65
C GLY A 107 -3.13 -19.10 -7.29
N VAL A 108 -3.29 -17.81 -7.50
CA VAL A 108 -4.55 -17.19 -7.97
C VAL A 108 -5.01 -17.67 -9.34
N HIS A 109 -4.12 -18.17 -10.18
CA HIS A 109 -4.46 -18.65 -11.53
C HIS A 109 -5.09 -20.05 -11.56
N LYS A 110 -5.07 -20.76 -10.44
CA LYS A 110 -5.58 -22.12 -10.32
C LYS A 110 -6.92 -22.18 -9.60
N LEU A 111 -7.48 -21.04 -9.24
CA LEU A 111 -8.68 -20.96 -8.42
C LEU A 111 -9.91 -20.68 -9.28
N TYR A 112 -11.07 -21.09 -8.77
CA TYR A 112 -12.37 -20.80 -9.40
C TYR A 112 -13.37 -20.33 -8.34
N GLU A 113 -14.39 -19.63 -8.79
CA GLU A 113 -15.41 -19.06 -7.92
C GLU A 113 -16.22 -20.15 -7.22
N GLY A 114 -16.41 -19.97 -5.92
CA GLY A 114 -17.11 -20.94 -5.07
C GLY A 114 -16.26 -22.09 -4.56
N GLU A 115 -14.99 -22.15 -4.94
CA GLU A 115 -14.06 -23.15 -4.43
C GLU A 115 -13.86 -23.00 -2.93
N ILE A 116 -13.87 -24.12 -2.22
CA ILE A 116 -13.55 -24.15 -0.80
C ILE A 116 -12.03 -24.31 -0.66
N VAL A 117 -11.39 -23.36 -0.01
CA VAL A 117 -9.94 -23.37 0.16
C VAL A 117 -9.55 -23.72 1.58
N ARG A 118 -8.40 -24.37 1.69
CA ARG A 118 -7.76 -24.61 2.96
C ARG A 118 -6.85 -23.43 3.26
N LEU A 119 -7.12 -22.74 4.36
CA LEU A 119 -6.34 -21.58 4.76
C LEU A 119 -5.01 -22.03 5.36
N GLY A 120 -3.92 -21.53 4.79
CA GLY A 120 -2.61 -21.60 5.39
C GLY A 120 -2.45 -20.59 6.54
N PRO A 121 -1.28 -20.53 7.17
CA PRO A 121 -1.00 -19.51 8.16
C PRO A 121 -1.19 -18.11 7.54
N GLU A 122 -1.94 -17.27 8.24
CA GLU A 122 -2.13 -15.89 7.81
C GLU A 122 -0.80 -15.16 7.90
N GLU A 123 -0.33 -14.64 6.77
CA GLU A 123 0.86 -13.81 6.78
C GLU A 123 0.55 -12.50 7.49
N ALA A 124 1.31 -12.21 8.55
CA ALA A 124 1.23 -10.93 9.22
C ALA A 124 1.54 -9.82 8.21
N ARG A 125 0.62 -8.90 8.04
CA ARG A 125 0.83 -7.76 7.17
C ARG A 125 1.68 -6.71 7.83
N PRO A 126 2.63 -6.16 7.11
CA PRO A 126 3.29 -4.96 7.59
C PRO A 126 2.34 -3.76 7.56
#